data_e8b336018ed87e32a9ba4226b7e75f06
#
_entry.id   e8b336018ed87e32a9ba4226b7e75f06
#
_cell.length_a   1.000
_cell.length_b   1.000
_cell.length_c   1.000
_cell.angle_alpha   90.00
_cell.angle_beta   90.00
_cell.angle_gamma   90.00
#
_symmetry.space_group_name_H-M   'P 1'
#
loop_
_entity.id
_entity.type
_entity.pdbx_description
1 polymer ?
#
loop_
_entity_poly.entity_id
_entity_poly.type
_entity_poly.pdbx_seq_one_letter_code
_entity_poly.pdbx_strand_id
1 'polypeptide(L)'
;MAELMLLTQATPFNAVARVYAPRYRQITLSTYALDAQAQQAPLNLAYADVLAAFRHYATHYNQGRPFFLVGHSQGTNHAQRLLLEAIQGTPMEDLLVAAYLPGQPIPRAFFRDDLIRLPPCERPSQGGCVAFWHTFGEGAQPEEIAQWRQDN
;
A
#
# COMPACT_ATOMS: atom_id res chain seq x y z
N MET A 1 -20.50 -0.27 0.10
CA MET A 1 -19.19 -0.77 -0.39
C MET A 1 -18.07 -0.57 0.62
N ALA A 2 -17.88 0.62 1.20
CA ALA A 2 -16.83 0.85 2.21
C ALA A 2 -16.90 -0.09 3.43
N GLU A 3 -18.09 -0.36 3.95
CA GLU A 3 -18.28 -1.29 5.07
C GLU A 3 -17.85 -2.72 4.75
N LEU A 4 -18.15 -3.21 3.55
CA LEU A 4 -17.72 -4.53 3.11
C LEU A 4 -16.19 -4.63 3.03
N MET A 5 -15.52 -3.60 2.52
CA MET A 5 -14.06 -3.54 2.47
C MET A 5 -13.45 -3.55 3.88
N LEU A 6 -14.03 -2.83 4.82
CA LEU A 6 -13.59 -2.85 6.22
C LEU A 6 -13.76 -4.25 6.83
N LEU A 7 -14.89 -4.90 6.59
CA LEU A 7 -15.17 -6.25 7.10
C LEU A 7 -14.24 -7.31 6.52
N THR A 8 -13.84 -7.21 5.26
CA THR A 8 -13.06 -8.25 4.58
C THR A 8 -11.55 -8.01 4.60
N GLN A 9 -11.11 -6.76 4.70
CA GLN A 9 -9.70 -6.40 4.56
C GLN A 9 -9.08 -5.81 5.83
N ALA A 10 -9.86 -5.14 6.67
CA ALA A 10 -9.36 -4.50 7.88
C ALA A 10 -9.55 -5.35 9.15
N THR A 11 -10.60 -6.15 9.22
CA THR A 11 -10.91 -6.97 10.42
C THR A 11 -9.82 -7.96 10.84
N PRO A 12 -8.97 -8.53 9.97
CA PRO A 12 -7.88 -9.38 10.41
C PRO A 12 -6.93 -8.70 11.41
N PHE A 13 -6.85 -7.38 11.39
CA PHE A 13 -5.99 -6.62 12.28
C PHE A 13 -6.65 -6.23 13.61
N ASN A 14 -7.96 -6.39 13.78
CA ASN A 14 -8.70 -5.96 14.97
C ASN A 14 -8.25 -6.62 16.28
N ALA A 15 -7.70 -7.84 16.20
CA ALA A 15 -7.20 -8.55 17.37
C ALA A 15 -5.89 -7.97 17.93
N VAL A 16 -5.13 -7.25 17.09
CA VAL A 16 -3.76 -6.82 17.41
C VAL A 16 -3.54 -5.31 17.27
N ALA A 17 -4.45 -4.60 16.61
CA ALA A 17 -4.30 -3.19 16.33
C ALA A 17 -5.63 -2.42 16.33
N ARG A 18 -5.57 -1.13 16.60
CA ARG A 18 -6.66 -0.21 16.32
C ARG A 18 -6.60 0.20 14.86
N VAL A 19 -7.67 -0.05 14.13
CA VAL A 19 -7.75 0.23 12.69
C VAL A 19 -8.19 1.67 12.44
N TYR A 20 -7.50 2.36 11.54
CA TYR A 20 -7.83 3.65 10.99
C TYR A 20 -7.94 3.52 9.48
N ALA A 21 -9.11 3.76 8.92
CA ALA A 21 -9.37 3.63 7.49
C ALA A 21 -9.87 4.98 6.93
N PRO A 22 -9.11 5.62 6.04
CA PRO A 22 -9.52 6.89 5.46
C PRO A 22 -10.66 6.69 4.46
N ARG A 23 -11.59 7.64 4.42
CA ARG A 23 -12.47 7.81 3.27
C ARG A 23 -11.80 8.78 2.31
N TYR A 24 -11.54 8.34 1.09
CA TYR A 24 -10.88 9.13 0.07
C TYR A 24 -11.62 9.02 -1.27
N ARG A 25 -11.37 9.93 -2.17
CA ARG A 25 -11.94 9.93 -3.54
C ARG A 25 -11.24 8.87 -4.38
N GLN A 26 -11.80 7.66 -4.36
CA GLN A 26 -11.26 6.52 -5.12
C GLN A 26 -11.43 6.76 -6.61
N ILE A 27 -10.45 6.33 -7.39
CA ILE A 27 -10.61 6.23 -8.83
C ILE A 27 -11.47 5.02 -9.19
N THR A 28 -12.17 5.10 -10.31
CA THR A 28 -12.98 4.00 -10.83
C THR A 28 -12.10 2.97 -11.55
N LEU A 29 -12.58 1.73 -11.65
CA LEU A 29 -11.86 0.69 -12.42
C LEU A 29 -11.62 1.08 -13.87
N SER A 30 -12.54 1.85 -14.48
CA SER A 30 -12.36 2.36 -15.83
C SER A 30 -11.17 3.31 -15.98
N THR A 31 -10.74 3.96 -14.92
CA THR A 31 -9.54 4.80 -14.96
C THR A 31 -8.28 3.98 -15.27
N TYR A 32 -8.20 2.74 -14.81
CA TYR A 32 -7.06 1.87 -15.11
C TYR A 32 -7.00 1.40 -16.57
N ALA A 33 -8.09 1.54 -17.32
CA ALA A 33 -8.12 1.27 -18.77
C ALA A 33 -7.64 2.46 -19.62
N LEU A 34 -7.40 3.62 -19.00
CA LEU A 34 -6.84 4.79 -19.67
C LEU A 34 -5.32 4.65 -19.83
N ASP A 35 -4.74 5.46 -20.71
CA ASP A 35 -3.27 5.57 -20.76
C ASP A 35 -2.68 6.14 -19.48
N ALA A 36 -1.39 5.91 -19.25
CA ALA A 36 -0.70 6.30 -18.02
C ALA A 36 -0.77 7.82 -17.74
N GLN A 37 -0.80 8.65 -18.78
CA GLN A 37 -0.89 10.10 -18.61
C GLN A 37 -2.27 10.53 -18.11
N ALA A 38 -3.33 9.95 -18.68
CA ALA A 38 -4.71 10.23 -18.27
C ALA A 38 -5.03 9.73 -16.85
N GLN A 39 -4.33 8.69 -16.37
CA GLN A 39 -4.48 8.19 -15.00
C GLN A 39 -3.89 9.12 -13.94
N GLN A 40 -2.91 9.96 -14.28
CA GLN A 40 -2.13 10.73 -13.30
C GLN A 40 -2.99 11.68 -12.46
N ALA A 41 -3.85 12.48 -13.09
CA ALA A 41 -4.63 13.48 -12.36
C ALA A 41 -5.63 12.84 -11.37
N PRO A 42 -6.43 11.82 -11.75
CA PRO A 42 -7.29 11.09 -10.79
C PRO A 42 -6.51 10.41 -9.66
N LEU A 43 -5.38 9.76 -9.97
CA LEU A 43 -4.55 9.10 -8.96
C LEU A 43 -3.94 10.10 -7.98
N ASN A 44 -3.49 11.26 -8.47
CA ASN A 44 -2.95 12.31 -7.62
C ASN A 44 -4.02 12.90 -6.69
N LEU A 45 -5.25 13.06 -7.19
CA LEU A 45 -6.38 13.51 -6.38
C LEU A 45 -6.70 12.54 -5.25
N ALA A 46 -6.79 11.25 -5.58
CA ALA A 46 -7.02 10.19 -4.61
C ALA A 46 -5.90 10.11 -3.58
N TYR A 47 -4.65 10.18 -4.04
CA TYR A 47 -3.48 10.16 -3.15
C TYR A 47 -3.42 11.38 -2.22
N ALA A 48 -3.80 12.56 -2.68
CA ALA A 48 -3.82 13.75 -1.83
C ALA A 48 -4.73 13.58 -0.61
N ASP A 49 -5.89 12.94 -0.78
CA ASP A 49 -6.78 12.62 0.33
C ASP A 49 -6.15 11.60 1.30
N VAL A 50 -5.52 10.55 0.77
CA VAL A 50 -4.83 9.52 1.58
C VAL A 50 -3.67 10.13 2.35
N LEU A 51 -2.86 10.99 1.72
CA LEU A 51 -1.76 11.70 2.37
C LEU A 51 -2.25 12.62 3.49
N ALA A 52 -3.32 13.38 3.24
CA ALA A 52 -3.91 14.24 4.25
C ALA A 52 -4.42 13.43 5.46
N ALA A 53 -5.07 12.30 5.21
CA ALA A 53 -5.54 11.41 6.26
C ALA A 53 -4.38 10.78 7.05
N PHE A 54 -3.31 10.36 6.38
CA PHE A 54 -2.11 9.84 7.05
C PHE A 54 -1.44 10.89 7.94
N ARG A 55 -1.28 12.11 7.45
CA ARG A 55 -0.73 13.23 8.24
C ARG A 55 -1.59 13.54 9.46
N HIS A 56 -2.92 13.51 9.28
CA HIS A 56 -3.85 13.69 10.40
C HIS A 56 -3.73 12.57 11.43
N TYR A 57 -3.63 11.32 10.99
CA TYR A 57 -3.36 10.17 11.86
C TYR A 57 -2.04 10.34 12.61
N ALA A 58 -0.95 10.64 11.92
CA ALA A 58 0.37 10.79 12.52
C ALA A 58 0.38 11.87 13.60
N THR A 59 -0.31 13.00 13.37
CA THR A 59 -0.34 14.15 14.28
C THR A 59 -1.26 13.92 15.48
N HIS A 60 -2.45 13.32 15.27
CA HIS A 60 -3.50 13.34 16.31
C HIS A 60 -3.76 11.97 16.96
N TYR A 61 -3.42 10.86 16.29
CA TYR A 61 -3.83 9.53 16.73
C TYR A 61 -2.68 8.57 16.99
N ASN A 62 -1.54 8.72 16.31
CA ASN A 62 -0.43 7.79 16.45
C ASN A 62 0.18 7.80 17.85
N GLN A 63 0.50 8.98 18.39
CA GLN A 63 1.07 9.16 19.73
C GLN A 63 2.34 8.33 19.98
N GLY A 64 3.20 8.21 18.98
CA GLY A 64 4.45 7.46 19.07
C GLY A 64 4.27 5.93 19.11
N ARG A 65 3.12 5.40 18.77
CA ARG A 65 2.86 3.95 18.76
C ARG A 65 3.33 3.31 17.46
N PRO A 66 3.88 2.07 17.54
CA PRO A 66 4.10 1.28 16.33
C PRO A 66 2.83 1.10 15.52
N PHE A 67 2.95 1.04 14.18
CA PHE A 67 1.81 0.88 13.29
C PHE A 67 2.10 -0.03 12.12
N PHE A 68 1.04 -0.60 11.55
CA PHE A 68 1.05 -1.28 10.26
C PHE A 68 0.49 -0.35 9.19
N LEU A 69 1.11 -0.34 8.01
CA LEU A 69 0.53 0.26 6.81
C LEU A 69 -0.10 -0.85 5.96
N VAL A 70 -1.38 -0.74 5.66
CA VAL A 70 -2.09 -1.76 4.89
C VAL A 70 -2.79 -1.13 3.70
N GLY A 71 -2.51 -1.64 2.52
CA GLY A 71 -3.16 -1.24 1.27
C GLY A 71 -3.53 -2.45 0.44
N HIS A 72 -4.65 -2.40 -0.29
CA HIS A 72 -5.04 -3.44 -1.24
C HIS A 72 -5.39 -2.80 -2.58
N SER A 73 -4.89 -3.38 -3.67
CA SER A 73 -5.17 -2.90 -5.03
C SER A 73 -4.82 -1.41 -5.19
N GLN A 74 -5.77 -0.52 -5.45
CA GLN A 74 -5.56 0.93 -5.49
C GLN A 74 -4.90 1.46 -4.21
N GLY A 75 -5.25 0.89 -3.06
CA GLY A 75 -4.63 1.22 -1.77
C GLY A 75 -3.13 0.88 -1.74
N THR A 76 -2.69 -0.17 -2.43
CA THR A 76 -1.27 -0.51 -2.57
C THR A 76 -0.51 0.59 -3.33
N ASN A 77 -1.08 1.15 -4.40
CA ASN A 77 -0.45 2.26 -5.14
C ASN A 77 -0.24 3.49 -4.24
N HIS A 78 -1.25 3.83 -3.45
CA HIS A 78 -1.16 4.96 -2.54
C HIS A 78 -0.20 4.70 -1.38
N ALA A 79 -0.18 3.48 -0.85
CA ALA A 79 0.71 3.09 0.23
C ALA A 79 2.19 3.10 -0.21
N GLN A 80 2.51 2.68 -1.43
CA GLN A 80 3.86 2.83 -2.00
C GLN A 80 4.31 4.29 -1.98
N ARG A 81 3.45 5.20 -2.41
CA ARG A 81 3.77 6.65 -2.38
C ARG A 81 3.89 7.17 -0.95
N LEU A 82 3.05 6.74 -0.01
CA LEU A 82 3.18 7.12 1.41
C LEU A 82 4.51 6.67 2.01
N LEU A 83 4.97 5.45 1.68
CA LEU A 83 6.26 4.94 2.14
C LEU A 83 7.39 5.88 1.71
N LEU A 84 7.40 6.30 0.44
CA LEU A 84 8.45 7.16 -0.12
C LEU A 84 8.34 8.62 0.31
N GLU A 85 7.11 9.17 0.33
CA GLU A 85 6.92 10.62 0.44
C GLU A 85 6.60 11.10 1.87
N ALA A 86 6.14 10.20 2.76
CA ALA A 86 5.63 10.61 4.07
C ALA A 86 6.13 9.76 5.24
N ILE A 87 6.71 8.59 4.99
CA ILE A 87 7.18 7.69 6.04
C ILE A 87 8.72 7.63 6.05
N GLN A 88 9.33 7.27 4.93
CA GLN A 88 10.77 7.15 4.81
C GLN A 88 11.49 8.46 5.18
N GLY A 89 12.53 8.38 5.98
CA GLY A 89 13.30 9.53 6.44
C GLY A 89 12.59 10.42 7.47
N THR A 90 11.45 9.98 7.99
CA THR A 90 10.73 10.67 9.06
C THR A 90 10.67 9.80 10.33
N PRO A 91 10.33 10.35 11.50
CA PRO A 91 10.16 9.53 12.71
C PRO A 91 9.10 8.41 12.59
N MET A 92 8.23 8.47 11.58
CA MET A 92 7.25 7.44 11.31
C MET A 92 7.89 6.16 10.75
N GLU A 93 9.08 6.24 10.13
CA GLU A 93 9.81 5.07 9.63
C GLU A 93 10.17 4.11 10.78
N ASP A 94 10.67 4.65 11.89
CA ASP A 94 11.06 3.85 13.07
C ASP A 94 9.86 3.20 13.77
N LEU A 95 8.67 3.72 13.56
CA LEU A 95 7.43 3.20 14.13
C LEU A 95 6.72 2.19 13.22
N LEU A 96 7.16 2.05 11.97
CA LEU A 96 6.53 1.12 11.02
C LEU A 96 6.91 -0.33 11.34
N VAL A 97 5.93 -1.11 11.78
CA VAL A 97 6.13 -2.55 12.03
C VAL A 97 6.25 -3.30 10.71
N ALA A 98 5.32 -3.12 9.80
CA ALA A 98 5.36 -3.65 8.44
C ALA A 98 4.35 -2.94 7.53
N ALA A 99 4.60 -2.99 6.22
CA ALA A 99 3.63 -2.62 5.21
C ALA A 99 3.10 -3.88 4.50
N TYR A 100 1.78 -4.06 4.46
CA TYR A 100 1.10 -5.15 3.75
C TYR A 100 0.42 -4.58 2.49
N LEU A 101 0.96 -4.92 1.33
CA LEU A 101 0.62 -4.30 0.05
C LEU A 101 0.21 -5.31 -1.04
N PRO A 102 -0.89 -6.07 -0.85
CA PRO A 102 -1.36 -7.02 -1.87
C PRO A 102 -2.09 -6.37 -3.04
N GLY A 103 -2.18 -7.11 -4.14
CA GLY A 103 -3.11 -6.89 -5.24
C GLY A 103 -2.69 -5.86 -6.28
N GLN A 104 -1.47 -5.34 -6.18
CA GLN A 104 -0.82 -4.53 -7.22
C GLN A 104 0.65 -4.89 -7.32
N PRO A 105 1.23 -4.80 -8.51
CA PRO A 105 2.65 -4.98 -8.71
C PRO A 105 3.47 -3.96 -7.90
N ILE A 106 4.55 -4.44 -7.30
CA ILE A 106 5.59 -3.58 -6.75
C ILE A 106 6.87 -3.88 -7.52
N PRO A 107 7.32 -2.97 -8.38
CA PRO A 107 8.50 -3.21 -9.21
C PRO A 107 9.74 -3.49 -8.37
N ARG A 108 10.61 -4.38 -8.83
CA ARG A 108 11.90 -4.63 -8.16
C ARG A 108 12.73 -3.37 -7.98
N ALA A 109 12.60 -2.42 -8.88
CA ALA A 109 13.22 -1.11 -8.78
C ALA A 109 12.78 -0.34 -7.54
N PHE A 110 11.58 -0.61 -7.00
CA PHE A 110 11.11 -0.01 -5.74
C PHE A 110 12.01 -0.35 -4.54
N PHE A 111 12.66 -1.54 -4.57
CA PHE A 111 13.57 -2.02 -3.52
C PHE A 111 15.04 -1.84 -3.85
N ARG A 112 15.38 -1.14 -4.95
CA ARG A 112 16.75 -0.89 -5.37
C ARG A 112 17.05 0.61 -5.35
N ASP A 113 18.32 0.90 -5.38
CA ASP A 113 18.86 2.22 -5.73
C ASP A 113 18.34 3.36 -4.83
N ASP A 114 18.17 3.08 -3.54
CA ASP A 114 17.77 4.06 -2.53
C ASP A 114 16.35 4.64 -2.68
N LEU A 115 15.51 4.07 -3.56
CA LEU A 115 14.12 4.48 -3.63
C LEU A 115 13.39 4.19 -2.32
N ILE A 116 13.56 2.98 -1.77
CA ILE A 116 13.04 2.65 -0.45
C ILE A 116 14.09 1.93 0.40
N ARG A 117 14.25 2.34 1.64
CA ARG A 117 15.15 1.70 2.60
C ARG A 117 14.56 0.45 3.27
N LEU A 118 13.25 0.31 3.21
CA LEU A 118 12.54 -0.83 3.80
C LEU A 118 12.70 -2.05 2.89
N PRO A 119 13.28 -3.16 3.38
CA PRO A 119 13.44 -4.35 2.57
C PRO A 119 12.11 -5.11 2.37
N PRO A 120 12.03 -6.02 1.40
CA PRO A 120 10.99 -7.03 1.38
C PRO A 120 11.00 -7.86 2.67
N CYS A 121 9.82 -8.29 3.13
CA CYS A 121 9.73 -9.21 4.27
C CYS A 121 10.13 -10.62 3.84
N GLU A 122 11.16 -11.17 4.45
CA GLU A 122 11.69 -12.51 4.17
C GLU A 122 11.34 -13.54 5.25
N ARG A 123 10.96 -13.08 6.44
CA ARG A 123 10.67 -13.93 7.60
C ARG A 123 9.45 -13.43 8.37
N PRO A 124 8.63 -14.31 8.96
CA PRO A 124 7.43 -13.92 9.71
C PRO A 124 7.67 -12.95 10.88
N SER A 125 8.86 -13.00 11.49
CA SER A 125 9.23 -12.15 12.65
C SER A 125 9.97 -10.87 12.26
N GLN A 126 10.11 -10.59 10.96
CA GLN A 126 10.83 -9.40 10.50
C GLN A 126 9.93 -8.17 10.64
N GLY A 127 10.45 -7.15 11.34
CA GLY A 127 9.87 -5.81 11.35
C GLY A 127 10.57 -4.86 10.38
N GLY A 128 9.96 -3.69 10.12
CA GLY A 128 10.52 -2.68 9.22
C GLY A 128 10.63 -3.17 7.78
N CYS A 129 9.63 -3.89 7.28
CA CYS A 129 9.67 -4.51 5.95
C CYS A 129 8.36 -4.36 5.17
N VAL A 130 8.39 -4.65 3.89
CA VAL A 130 7.23 -4.62 2.99
C VAL A 130 6.87 -6.05 2.58
N ALA A 131 5.66 -6.50 2.94
CA ALA A 131 5.07 -7.74 2.48
C ALA A 131 4.12 -7.45 1.32
N PHE A 132 4.31 -8.08 0.19
CA PHE A 132 3.49 -7.88 -0.99
C PHE A 132 3.29 -9.19 -1.75
N TRP A 133 2.15 -9.32 -2.37
CA TRP A 133 1.82 -10.47 -3.21
C TRP A 133 0.70 -10.15 -4.19
N HIS A 134 0.62 -10.96 -5.22
CA HIS A 134 -0.49 -10.96 -6.16
C HIS A 134 -1.09 -12.36 -6.25
N THR A 135 -2.39 -12.46 -6.45
CA THR A 135 -3.10 -13.72 -6.57
C THR A 135 -3.56 -13.90 -8.01
N PHE A 136 -3.22 -15.03 -8.59
CA PHE A 136 -3.71 -15.48 -9.89
C PHE A 136 -4.72 -16.60 -9.69
N GLY A 137 -5.72 -16.69 -10.57
CA GLY A 137 -6.66 -17.80 -10.58
C GLY A 137 -6.00 -19.12 -11.01
N GLU A 138 -6.67 -20.25 -10.70
CA GLU A 138 -6.28 -21.58 -11.10
C GLU A 138 -6.33 -21.71 -12.62
N GLY A 139 -5.87 -21.31 -13.44
CA GLY A 139 -5.92 -21.29 -14.92
C GLY A 139 -5.25 -20.07 -15.52
N ALA A 140 -4.59 -19.29 -14.68
CA ALA A 140 -3.81 -18.16 -15.16
C ALA A 140 -2.74 -18.62 -16.14
N GLN A 141 -2.67 -17.95 -17.28
CA GLN A 141 -1.73 -18.32 -18.33
C GLN A 141 -0.29 -18.01 -17.89
N PRO A 142 0.68 -18.86 -18.27
CA PRO A 142 2.07 -18.61 -17.92
C PRO A 142 2.58 -17.23 -18.35
N GLU A 143 2.08 -16.73 -19.47
CA GLU A 143 2.43 -15.41 -20.02
C GLU A 143 1.99 -14.27 -19.10
N GLU A 144 0.80 -14.36 -18.49
CA GLU A 144 0.29 -13.35 -17.54
C GLU A 144 1.17 -13.31 -16.28
N ILE A 145 1.58 -14.48 -15.78
CA ILE A 145 2.48 -14.60 -14.64
C ILE A 145 3.88 -14.10 -15.00
N ALA A 146 4.37 -14.43 -16.21
CA ALA A 146 5.67 -13.99 -16.68
C ALA A 146 5.72 -12.48 -16.88
N GLN A 147 4.68 -11.87 -17.44
CA GLN A 147 4.57 -10.42 -17.59
C GLN A 147 4.61 -9.75 -16.21
N TRP A 148 3.80 -10.23 -15.28
CA TRP A 148 3.81 -9.69 -13.92
C TRP A 148 5.20 -9.79 -13.26
N ARG A 149 5.94 -10.88 -13.47
CA ARG A 149 7.30 -11.06 -12.95
C ARG A 149 8.33 -10.14 -13.60
N GLN A 150 8.15 -9.77 -14.86
CA GLN A 150 9.04 -8.83 -15.56
C GLN A 150 8.84 -7.41 -15.05
N ASP A 151 7.59 -7.05 -14.77
CA ASP A 151 7.20 -5.74 -14.28
C ASP A 151 7.55 -5.53 -12.79
N ASN A 152 7.86 -6.63 -12.06
CA ASN A 152 8.16 -6.69 -10.63
C ASN A 152 9.43 -7.48 -10.33
#